data_39d2d681df30740a1a4cf59224a9639d
#
_entry.id   39d2d681df30740a1a4cf59224a9639d
#
_cell.length_a   1.000
_cell.length_b   1.000
_cell.length_c   1.000
_cell.angle_alpha   90.00
_cell.angle_beta   90.00
_cell.angle_gamma   90.00
#
_symmetry.space_group_name_H-M   'P 1'
#
loop_
_entity.id
_entity.type
_entity.pdbx_description
1 polymer ?
#
loop_
_entity_poly.entity_id
_entity_poly.type
_entity_poly.pdbx_seq_one_letter_code
_entity_poly.pdbx_strand_id
1 'polypeptide(L)'
;MKLSRKILKFTEPLTYRRGWRRAQRSIFRVPLRPMLAKIDEARVREIRQRYANSTAGYAKYANIEPWLRLNRERVQDLKLHRSEPKRVLDLGCGGGFFLFIARNLGHSVLGVDIEHVALFTELLELFRVPRVVWRISAFEPLPDLGQKFDWITAFSTNFYLYHPTKERWGTAEWDFFLGDLQQHLVPGGKIFFGLNPLYSGDYYTPELRDLFISRGADVERERIFFENGLSF
;
A
#
# COMPACT_ATOMS: atom_id res chain seq x y z
N MET A 1 -39.39 -0.52 6.23
CA MET A 1 -38.45 -0.78 5.13
C MET A 1 -36.96 -0.56 5.46
N LYS A 2 -36.55 0.01 6.61
CA LYS A 2 -35.13 0.21 7.00
C LYS A 2 -34.51 -0.93 7.82
N LEU A 3 -35.29 -1.81 8.44
CA LEU A 3 -34.80 -2.89 9.30
C LEU A 3 -34.30 -4.11 8.49
N SER A 4 -34.99 -4.47 7.40
CA SER A 4 -34.64 -5.59 6.54
C SER A 4 -33.29 -5.41 5.81
N ARG A 5 -32.95 -4.19 5.40
CA ARG A 5 -31.63 -3.87 4.80
C ARG A 5 -30.47 -3.95 5.80
N LYS A 6 -30.73 -3.73 7.10
CA LYS A 6 -29.69 -3.91 8.14
C LYS A 6 -29.43 -5.37 8.42
N ILE A 7 -30.47 -6.21 8.46
CA ILE A 7 -30.35 -7.66 8.70
C ILE A 7 -29.63 -8.34 7.54
N LEU A 8 -29.91 -8.00 6.29
CA LEU A 8 -29.21 -8.53 5.11
C LEU A 8 -27.71 -8.19 5.12
N LYS A 9 -27.29 -7.04 5.67
CA LYS A 9 -25.86 -6.72 5.82
C LYS A 9 -25.13 -7.61 6.82
N PHE A 10 -25.81 -8.21 7.79
CA PHE A 10 -25.23 -9.13 8.76
C PHE A 10 -25.03 -10.55 8.19
N THR A 11 -25.66 -10.91 7.08
CA THR A 11 -25.48 -12.21 6.44
C THR A 11 -24.40 -12.20 5.34
N GLU A 12 -23.86 -11.04 4.98
CA GLU A 12 -22.78 -10.94 3.99
C GLU A 12 -21.44 -11.38 4.60
N PRO A 13 -20.74 -12.38 4.02
CA PRO A 13 -19.42 -12.85 4.47
C PRO A 13 -18.39 -11.72 4.61
N LEU A 14 -18.48 -10.69 3.75
CA LEU A 14 -17.62 -9.51 3.77
C LEU A 14 -17.78 -8.67 5.04
N THR A 15 -18.98 -8.58 5.59
CA THR A 15 -19.24 -7.83 6.84
C THR A 15 -18.55 -8.49 8.03
N TYR A 16 -18.58 -9.83 8.09
CA TYR A 16 -17.87 -10.60 9.13
C TYR A 16 -16.35 -10.47 9.00
N ARG A 17 -15.80 -10.60 7.78
CA ARG A 17 -14.35 -10.43 7.53
C ARG A 17 -13.87 -9.06 7.96
N ARG A 18 -14.62 -7.99 7.69
CA ARG A 18 -14.30 -6.63 8.12
C ARG A 18 -14.41 -6.43 9.62
N GLY A 19 -15.48 -6.95 10.23
CA GLY A 19 -15.67 -6.94 11.68
C GLY A 19 -14.53 -7.64 12.40
N TRP A 20 -14.15 -8.83 11.92
CA TRP A 20 -13.05 -9.60 12.45
C TRP A 20 -11.70 -8.89 12.34
N ARG A 21 -11.37 -8.32 11.17
CA ARG A 21 -10.16 -7.50 10.99
C ARG A 21 -10.13 -6.33 11.99
N ARG A 22 -11.26 -5.65 12.17
CA ARG A 22 -11.37 -4.53 13.12
C ARG A 22 -11.13 -4.98 14.57
N ALA A 23 -11.68 -6.10 14.97
CA ALA A 23 -11.47 -6.69 16.30
C ALA A 23 -9.99 -7.08 16.49
N GLN A 24 -9.38 -7.75 15.51
CA GLN A 24 -7.97 -8.09 15.55
C GLN A 24 -7.06 -6.86 15.68
N ARG A 25 -7.33 -5.78 14.95
CA ARG A 25 -6.59 -4.51 15.06
C ARG A 25 -6.68 -3.90 16.45
N SER A 26 -7.81 -4.06 17.13
CA SER A 26 -8.01 -3.54 18.49
C SER A 26 -7.25 -4.36 19.53
N ILE A 27 -7.30 -5.70 19.43
CA ILE A 27 -6.64 -6.63 20.36
C ILE A 27 -5.11 -6.55 20.25
N PHE A 28 -4.59 -6.49 19.02
CA PHE A 28 -3.15 -6.53 18.74
C PHE A 28 -2.63 -5.18 18.23
N ARG A 29 -2.99 -4.13 18.92
CA ARG A 29 -2.68 -2.77 18.50
C ARG A 29 -1.18 -2.47 18.56
N VAL A 30 -0.60 -2.16 17.40
CA VAL A 30 0.79 -1.68 17.29
C VAL A 30 0.93 -0.31 17.96
N PRO A 31 1.82 -0.14 18.94
CA PRO A 31 2.01 1.14 19.60
C PRO A 31 2.79 2.11 18.70
N LEU A 32 2.23 3.28 18.42
CA LEU A 32 2.92 4.32 17.63
C LEU A 32 3.82 5.22 18.48
N ARG A 33 3.54 5.36 19.77
CA ARG A 33 4.33 6.25 20.67
C ARG A 33 5.84 5.99 20.63
N PRO A 34 6.32 4.74 20.78
CA PRO A 34 7.77 4.46 20.74
C PRO A 34 8.39 4.75 19.37
N MET A 35 7.60 4.67 18.28
CA MET A 35 8.06 4.98 16.94
C MET A 35 8.15 6.50 16.73
N LEU A 36 7.14 7.24 17.18
CA LEU A 36 7.12 8.70 17.16
C LEU A 36 8.27 9.32 17.95
N ALA A 37 8.63 8.74 19.09
CA ALA A 37 9.75 9.20 19.90
C ALA A 37 11.13 9.10 19.18
N LYS A 38 11.22 8.37 18.07
CA LYS A 38 12.43 8.26 17.25
C LYS A 38 12.49 9.31 16.12
N ILE A 39 11.42 10.09 15.93
CA ILE A 39 11.32 11.11 14.87
C ILE A 39 11.81 12.44 15.43
N ASP A 40 12.52 13.19 14.62
CA ASP A 40 12.91 14.57 14.93
C ASP A 40 11.67 15.48 14.94
N GLU A 41 11.21 15.84 16.14
CA GLU A 41 10.03 16.68 16.32
C GLU A 41 10.23 18.12 15.78
N ALA A 42 11.45 18.64 15.80
CA ALA A 42 11.74 19.96 15.24
C ALA A 42 11.55 19.92 13.71
N ARG A 43 12.06 18.88 13.07
CA ARG A 43 11.88 18.67 11.63
C ARG A 43 10.40 18.44 11.25
N VAL A 44 9.63 17.74 12.07
CA VAL A 44 8.17 17.61 11.87
C VAL A 44 7.47 18.97 11.92
N ARG A 45 7.83 19.83 12.87
CA ARG A 45 7.27 21.19 12.94
C ARG A 45 7.62 22.03 11.74
N GLU A 46 8.86 21.99 11.29
CA GLU A 46 9.31 22.70 10.08
C GLU A 46 8.53 22.27 8.84
N ILE A 47 8.41 20.96 8.59
CA ILE A 47 7.64 20.41 7.48
C ILE A 47 6.18 20.89 7.57
N ARG A 48 5.57 20.77 8.74
CA ARG A 48 4.18 21.19 8.95
C ARG A 48 3.97 22.67 8.67
N GLN A 49 4.89 23.54 9.13
CA GLN A 49 4.82 24.98 8.89
C GLN A 49 5.01 25.32 7.40
N ARG A 50 5.95 24.67 6.72
CA ARG A 50 6.22 24.87 5.29
C ARG A 50 5.00 24.61 4.43
N TYR A 51 4.21 23.61 4.76
CA TYR A 51 3.04 23.20 3.99
C TYR A 51 1.69 23.67 4.58
N ALA A 52 1.69 24.45 5.65
CA ALA A 52 0.48 24.88 6.36
C ALA A 52 -0.51 25.64 5.48
N ASN A 53 -0.01 26.48 4.58
CA ASN A 53 -0.82 27.31 3.68
C ASN A 53 -0.88 26.77 2.25
N SER A 54 -0.39 25.56 2.03
CA SER A 54 -0.39 24.96 0.69
C SER A 54 -1.79 24.40 0.35
N THR A 55 -2.29 24.77 -0.82
CA THR A 55 -3.56 24.25 -1.37
C THR A 55 -3.36 22.94 -2.15
N ALA A 56 -2.12 22.48 -2.31
CA ALA A 56 -1.82 21.24 -3.01
C ALA A 56 -2.39 20.03 -2.28
N GLY A 57 -3.04 19.12 -3.00
CA GLY A 57 -3.70 17.94 -2.41
C GLY A 57 -2.77 17.04 -1.58
N TYR A 58 -1.47 17.09 -1.84
CA TYR A 58 -0.48 16.33 -1.06
C TYR A 58 -0.08 17.02 0.27
N ALA A 59 -0.34 18.33 0.45
CA ALA A 59 0.04 19.06 1.67
C ALA A 59 -0.54 18.46 2.95
N LYS A 60 -1.67 17.77 2.86
CA LYS A 60 -2.29 17.02 3.97
C LYS A 60 -1.36 16.00 4.62
N TYR A 61 -0.35 15.48 3.88
CA TYR A 61 0.61 14.50 4.40
C TYR A 61 1.63 15.10 5.35
N ALA A 62 1.79 16.45 5.39
CA ALA A 62 2.61 17.13 6.38
C ALA A 62 2.08 16.94 7.82
N ASN A 63 0.78 16.68 7.99
CA ASN A 63 0.23 16.21 9.26
C ASN A 63 0.39 14.68 9.33
N ILE A 64 1.50 14.21 9.88
CA ILE A 64 1.91 12.79 9.81
C ILE A 64 1.02 11.82 10.61
N GLU A 65 0.39 12.26 11.70
CA GLU A 65 -0.29 11.37 12.65
C GLU A 65 -1.47 10.59 12.06
N PRO A 66 -2.41 11.20 11.31
CA PRO A 66 -3.51 10.45 10.70
C PRO A 66 -3.00 9.37 9.73
N TRP A 67 -1.92 9.66 8.99
CA TRP A 67 -1.33 8.73 8.04
C TRP A 67 -0.60 7.59 8.71
N LEU A 68 0.10 7.85 9.80
CA LEU A 68 0.69 6.77 10.63
C LEU A 68 -0.39 5.87 11.22
N ARG A 69 -1.53 6.43 11.66
CA ARG A 69 -2.65 5.61 12.15
C ARG A 69 -3.23 4.72 11.05
N LEU A 70 -3.46 5.27 9.86
CA LEU A 70 -3.94 4.51 8.71
C LEU A 70 -2.97 3.38 8.34
N ASN A 71 -1.67 3.71 8.22
CA ASN A 71 -0.67 2.74 7.80
C ASN A 71 -0.36 1.68 8.89
N ARG A 72 -0.55 2.01 10.17
CA ARG A 72 -0.57 1.01 11.25
C ARG A 72 -1.64 -0.05 10.99
N GLU A 73 -2.85 0.35 10.60
CA GLU A 73 -3.91 -0.60 10.27
C GLU A 73 -3.54 -1.49 9.08
N ARG A 74 -2.89 -0.94 8.05
CA ARG A 74 -2.37 -1.70 6.90
C ARG A 74 -1.35 -2.76 7.33
N VAL A 75 -0.39 -2.38 8.17
CA VAL A 75 0.61 -3.31 8.75
C VAL A 75 -0.06 -4.41 9.56
N GLN A 76 -1.10 -4.08 10.33
CA GLN A 76 -1.86 -5.05 11.12
C GLN A 76 -2.68 -6.00 10.24
N ASP A 77 -3.31 -5.48 9.18
CA ASP A 77 -4.07 -6.29 8.22
C ASP A 77 -3.21 -7.32 7.50
N LEU A 78 -1.97 -6.95 7.16
CA LEU A 78 -0.99 -7.85 6.57
C LEU A 78 -0.28 -8.74 7.61
N LYS A 79 -0.61 -8.59 8.90
CA LYS A 79 -0.02 -9.33 10.02
C LYS A 79 1.50 -9.15 10.16
N LEU A 80 2.09 -8.13 9.57
CA LEU A 80 3.52 -7.85 9.65
C LEU A 80 4.00 -7.66 11.09
N HIS A 81 3.18 -7.08 11.96
CA HIS A 81 3.48 -6.87 13.38
C HIS A 81 3.65 -8.16 14.21
N ARG A 82 3.40 -9.32 13.62
CA ARG A 82 3.42 -10.65 14.27
C ARG A 82 4.23 -11.66 13.46
N SER A 83 4.88 -11.22 12.41
CA SER A 83 5.74 -12.07 11.59
C SER A 83 7.21 -11.90 11.99
N GLU A 84 8.00 -12.90 11.70
CA GLU A 84 9.45 -12.77 11.68
C GLU A 84 9.89 -11.64 10.72
N PRO A 85 11.12 -11.10 10.88
CA PRO A 85 11.64 -10.07 9.99
C PRO A 85 11.47 -10.45 8.51
N LYS A 86 10.98 -9.52 7.72
CA LYS A 86 10.66 -9.68 6.28
C LYS A 86 11.31 -8.57 5.46
N ARG A 87 11.60 -8.85 4.20
CA ARG A 87 11.96 -7.85 3.20
C ARG A 87 10.68 -7.36 2.54
N VAL A 88 10.39 -6.08 2.67
CA VAL A 88 9.15 -5.45 2.22
C VAL A 88 9.43 -4.39 1.18
N LEU A 89 8.86 -4.54 -0.01
CA LEU A 89 8.84 -3.54 -1.07
C LEU A 89 7.47 -2.86 -1.08
N ASP A 90 7.46 -1.52 -1.16
CA ASP A 90 6.21 -0.76 -1.31
C ASP A 90 6.26 0.08 -2.60
N LEU A 91 5.39 -0.22 -3.53
CA LEU A 91 5.29 0.42 -4.84
C LEU A 91 4.39 1.65 -4.77
N GLY A 92 4.91 2.81 -5.15
CA GLY A 92 4.26 4.09 -4.93
C GLY A 92 4.21 4.44 -3.44
N CYS A 93 5.36 4.35 -2.75
CA CYS A 93 5.47 4.46 -1.30
C CYS A 93 5.13 5.84 -0.74
N GLY A 94 5.03 6.89 -1.57
CA GLY A 94 4.76 8.26 -1.17
C GLY A 94 5.73 8.75 -0.09
N GLY A 95 5.20 9.27 1.01
CA GLY A 95 5.99 9.71 2.16
C GLY A 95 6.49 8.59 3.08
N GLY A 96 6.39 7.31 2.69
CA GLY A 96 7.00 6.19 3.40
C GLY A 96 6.33 5.78 4.72
N PHE A 97 5.12 6.19 5.02
CA PHE A 97 4.44 5.92 6.29
C PHE A 97 4.29 4.44 6.63
N PHE A 98 3.93 3.63 5.63
CA PHE A 98 3.80 2.18 5.79
C PHE A 98 5.15 1.55 6.09
N LEU A 99 6.16 1.89 5.31
CA LEU A 99 7.51 1.38 5.43
C LEU A 99 8.18 1.83 6.74
N PHE A 100 7.91 3.06 7.22
CA PHE A 100 8.38 3.53 8.52
C PHE A 100 7.89 2.62 9.66
N ILE A 101 6.60 2.26 9.65
CA ILE A 101 6.06 1.37 10.69
C ILE A 101 6.64 -0.03 10.55
N ALA A 102 6.69 -0.59 9.33
CA ALA A 102 7.26 -1.91 9.06
C ALA A 102 8.73 -2.00 9.53
N ARG A 103 9.54 -0.98 9.23
CA ARG A 103 10.94 -0.90 9.67
C ARG A 103 11.07 -0.86 11.20
N ASN A 104 10.21 -0.10 11.90
CA ASN A 104 10.21 -0.06 13.35
C ASN A 104 9.77 -1.37 14.01
N LEU A 105 9.16 -2.26 13.26
CA LEU A 105 8.80 -3.63 13.67
C LEU A 105 9.90 -4.66 13.32
N GLY A 106 11.03 -4.22 12.78
CA GLY A 106 12.18 -5.08 12.50
C GLY A 106 12.27 -5.59 11.06
N HIS A 107 11.42 -5.13 10.15
CA HIS A 107 11.48 -5.50 8.73
C HIS A 107 12.55 -4.70 7.99
N SER A 108 13.17 -5.32 6.97
CA SER A 108 13.92 -4.60 5.95
C SER A 108 12.95 -4.01 4.93
N VAL A 109 13.11 -2.75 4.57
CA VAL A 109 12.13 -2.02 3.76
C VAL A 109 12.79 -1.30 2.59
N LEU A 110 12.09 -1.24 1.46
CA LEU A 110 12.45 -0.45 0.29
C LEU A 110 11.17 0.13 -0.32
N GLY A 111 11.21 1.42 -0.68
CA GLY A 111 10.16 2.07 -1.44
C GLY A 111 10.54 2.23 -2.91
N VAL A 112 9.57 2.19 -3.80
CA VAL A 112 9.69 2.65 -5.20
C VAL A 112 8.67 3.75 -5.40
N ASP A 113 9.10 4.92 -5.88
CA ASP A 113 8.21 6.03 -6.22
C ASP A 113 8.91 7.00 -7.18
N ILE A 114 8.13 7.89 -7.78
CA ILE A 114 8.65 9.00 -8.58
C ILE A 114 9.06 10.16 -7.67
N GLU A 115 10.03 10.97 -8.12
CA GLU A 115 10.50 12.14 -7.38
C GLU A 115 9.84 13.42 -7.92
N HIS A 116 8.56 13.62 -7.63
CA HIS A 116 7.81 14.78 -8.11
C HIS A 116 7.17 15.63 -7.00
N VAL A 117 7.20 15.15 -5.75
CA VAL A 117 6.63 15.83 -4.58
C VAL A 117 7.68 15.98 -3.51
N ALA A 118 8.23 17.18 -3.35
CA ALA A 118 9.28 17.48 -2.37
C ALA A 118 8.92 17.05 -0.95
N LEU A 119 7.65 17.23 -0.53
CA LEU A 119 7.18 16.77 0.77
C LEU A 119 7.40 15.26 1.00
N PHE A 120 7.24 14.43 -0.05
CA PHE A 120 7.46 12.99 0.10
C PHE A 120 8.93 12.65 0.31
N THR A 121 9.83 13.34 -0.36
CA THR A 121 11.27 13.20 -0.13
C THR A 121 11.64 13.62 1.29
N GLU A 122 11.14 14.75 1.78
CA GLU A 122 11.37 15.22 3.15
C GLU A 122 10.83 14.23 4.21
N LEU A 123 9.69 13.60 3.95
CA LEU A 123 9.11 12.60 4.85
C LEU A 123 9.91 11.29 4.83
N LEU A 124 10.38 10.83 3.67
CA LEU A 124 11.22 9.65 3.55
C LEU A 124 12.55 9.82 4.29
N GLU A 125 13.17 11.01 4.17
CA GLU A 125 14.36 11.39 4.93
C GLU A 125 14.09 11.39 6.45
N LEU A 126 13.01 12.05 6.88
CA LEU A 126 12.57 12.08 8.28
C LEU A 126 12.39 10.68 8.86
N PHE A 127 11.78 9.79 8.11
CA PHE A 127 11.52 8.41 8.49
C PHE A 127 12.71 7.47 8.23
N ARG A 128 13.75 7.97 7.56
CA ARG A 128 14.93 7.19 7.13
C ARG A 128 14.54 5.95 6.31
N VAL A 129 13.55 6.10 5.43
CA VAL A 129 13.07 5.04 4.54
C VAL A 129 13.81 5.12 3.21
N PRO A 130 14.52 4.07 2.79
CA PRO A 130 15.19 4.05 1.49
C PRO A 130 14.16 3.99 0.35
N ARG A 131 14.46 4.70 -0.75
CA ARG A 131 13.63 4.73 -1.96
C ARG A 131 14.49 4.60 -3.20
N VAL A 132 14.02 3.79 -4.15
CA VAL A 132 14.45 3.84 -5.55
C VAL A 132 13.51 4.79 -6.29
N VAL A 133 14.07 5.78 -6.96
CA VAL A 133 13.30 6.70 -7.81
C VAL A 133 13.06 6.01 -9.15
N TRP A 134 11.83 5.61 -9.39
CA TRP A 134 11.45 4.90 -10.61
C TRP A 134 9.97 5.14 -10.93
N ARG A 135 9.68 5.38 -12.23
CA ARG A 135 8.31 5.45 -12.72
C ARG A 135 7.88 4.07 -13.17
N ILE A 136 6.89 3.51 -12.52
CA ILE A 136 6.25 2.27 -12.97
C ILE A 136 5.39 2.61 -14.18
N SER A 137 5.66 1.97 -15.32
CA SER A 137 4.97 2.17 -16.60
C SER A 137 4.50 0.83 -17.17
N ALA A 138 3.52 0.90 -18.09
CA ALA A 138 3.03 -0.29 -18.78
C ALA A 138 4.14 -0.91 -19.63
N PHE A 139 4.27 -2.24 -19.59
CA PHE A 139 5.25 -3.02 -20.34
C PHE A 139 6.72 -2.66 -20.10
N GLU A 140 7.00 -1.93 -19.01
CA GLU A 140 8.36 -1.65 -18.56
C GLU A 140 8.64 -2.42 -17.26
N PRO A 141 9.70 -3.22 -17.19
CA PRO A 141 10.04 -3.95 -15.98
C PRO A 141 10.53 -3.00 -14.89
N LEU A 142 10.40 -3.40 -13.63
CA LEU A 142 11.06 -2.72 -12.53
C LEU A 142 12.59 -2.80 -12.69
N PRO A 143 13.35 -1.83 -12.16
CA PRO A 143 14.79 -1.89 -12.19
C PRO A 143 15.29 -3.04 -11.29
N ASP A 144 16.55 -3.41 -11.44
CA ASP A 144 17.18 -4.30 -10.46
C ASP A 144 17.18 -3.64 -9.08
N LEU A 145 16.49 -4.27 -8.13
CA LEU A 145 16.35 -3.80 -6.75
C LEU A 145 17.39 -4.43 -5.81
N GLY A 146 18.35 -5.18 -6.36
CA GLY A 146 19.47 -5.81 -5.63
C GLY A 146 19.06 -6.96 -4.70
N GLN A 147 17.76 -7.26 -4.60
CA GLN A 147 17.26 -8.35 -3.72
C GLN A 147 15.84 -8.76 -4.11
N LYS A 148 15.43 -9.93 -3.61
CA LYS A 148 14.05 -10.40 -3.67
C LYS A 148 13.32 -10.12 -2.35
N PHE A 149 11.98 -9.97 -2.43
CA PHE A 149 11.15 -9.53 -1.32
C PHE A 149 10.20 -10.64 -0.86
N ASP A 150 9.95 -10.67 0.45
CA ASP A 150 8.92 -11.52 1.06
C ASP A 150 7.52 -10.93 0.87
N TRP A 151 7.45 -9.59 0.76
CA TRP A 151 6.24 -8.83 0.53
C TRP A 151 6.46 -7.74 -0.52
N ILE A 152 5.55 -7.67 -1.48
CA ILE A 152 5.38 -6.52 -2.37
C ILE A 152 4.02 -5.92 -2.07
N THR A 153 3.97 -4.61 -1.79
CA THR A 153 2.74 -3.89 -1.46
C THR A 153 2.57 -2.68 -2.36
N ALA A 154 1.31 -2.28 -2.58
CA ALA A 154 0.99 -0.99 -3.16
C ALA A 154 -0.33 -0.49 -2.56
N PHE A 155 -0.33 0.71 -1.99
CA PHE A 155 -1.50 1.26 -1.32
C PHE A 155 -1.93 2.59 -1.91
N SER A 156 -3.14 2.62 -2.47
CA SER A 156 -3.77 3.85 -2.96
C SER A 156 -2.90 4.60 -3.98
N THR A 157 -2.20 3.86 -4.82
CA THR A 157 -1.34 4.37 -5.89
C THR A 157 -2.11 4.45 -7.20
N ASN A 158 -1.57 5.15 -8.18
CA ASN A 158 -2.13 5.32 -9.52
C ASN A 158 -1.11 5.00 -10.62
N PHE A 159 -0.10 4.17 -10.34
CA PHE A 159 0.92 3.82 -11.33
C PHE A 159 0.33 3.14 -12.57
N TYR A 160 -0.81 2.45 -12.41
CA TYR A 160 -1.54 1.76 -13.47
C TYR A 160 -2.41 2.69 -14.34
N LEU A 161 -2.06 3.98 -14.38
CA LEU A 161 -2.67 4.95 -15.28
C LEU A 161 -1.65 5.39 -16.33
N TYR A 162 -2.06 5.40 -17.59
CA TYR A 162 -1.29 6.03 -18.65
C TYR A 162 -1.22 7.55 -18.44
N HIS A 163 -0.05 8.09 -18.58
CA HIS A 163 0.16 9.53 -18.54
C HIS A 163 0.36 10.06 -19.99
N PRO A 164 -0.33 11.11 -20.43
CA PRO A 164 -1.21 12.01 -19.65
C PRO A 164 -2.69 11.64 -19.69
N THR A 165 -3.12 10.66 -20.47
CA THR A 165 -4.54 10.36 -20.77
C THR A 165 -5.33 9.94 -19.54
N LYS A 166 -4.65 9.40 -18.51
CA LYS A 166 -5.25 8.79 -17.32
C LYS A 166 -6.12 7.56 -17.63
N GLU A 167 -6.01 7.01 -18.82
CA GLU A 167 -6.55 5.70 -19.14
C GLU A 167 -5.88 4.65 -18.26
N ARG A 168 -6.61 3.62 -17.90
CA ARG A 168 -6.13 2.56 -17.02
C ARG A 168 -5.55 1.42 -17.81
N TRP A 169 -4.62 0.75 -17.18
CA TRP A 169 -4.11 -0.52 -17.67
C TRP A 169 -5.24 -1.54 -17.80
N GLY A 170 -5.22 -2.25 -18.91
CA GLY A 170 -6.04 -3.42 -19.15
C GLY A 170 -5.37 -4.70 -18.64
N THR A 171 -5.88 -5.83 -19.09
CA THR A 171 -5.39 -7.15 -18.68
C THR A 171 -3.97 -7.44 -19.16
N ALA A 172 -3.58 -6.96 -20.36
CA ALA A 172 -2.25 -7.20 -20.90
C ALA A 172 -1.15 -6.51 -20.09
N GLU A 173 -1.34 -5.25 -19.72
CA GLU A 173 -0.40 -4.48 -18.92
C GLU A 173 -0.27 -5.05 -17.50
N TRP A 174 -1.39 -5.41 -16.90
CA TRP A 174 -1.40 -6.03 -15.58
C TRP A 174 -0.74 -7.42 -15.60
N ASP A 175 -0.96 -8.21 -16.64
CA ASP A 175 -0.36 -9.54 -16.78
C ASP A 175 1.16 -9.45 -16.91
N PHE A 176 1.65 -8.53 -17.74
CA PHE A 176 3.06 -8.22 -17.83
C PHE A 176 3.65 -7.80 -16.48
N PHE A 177 2.98 -6.86 -15.79
CA PHE A 177 3.45 -6.34 -14.53
C PHE A 177 3.48 -7.39 -13.41
N LEU A 178 2.48 -8.27 -13.35
CA LEU A 178 2.47 -9.39 -12.42
C LEU A 178 3.61 -10.37 -12.71
N GLY A 179 3.89 -10.66 -14.00
CA GLY A 179 5.02 -11.48 -14.42
C GLY A 179 6.37 -10.89 -14.01
N ASP A 180 6.53 -9.57 -14.13
CA ASP A 180 7.71 -8.86 -13.66
C ASP A 180 7.85 -8.93 -12.14
N LEU A 181 6.77 -8.68 -11.39
CA LEU A 181 6.77 -8.76 -9.92
C LEU A 181 7.16 -10.13 -9.39
N GLN A 182 6.82 -11.21 -10.12
CA GLN A 182 7.24 -12.58 -9.74
C GLN A 182 8.76 -12.72 -9.68
N GLN A 183 9.50 -12.00 -10.52
CA GLN A 183 10.96 -12.03 -10.52
C GLN A 183 11.56 -11.36 -9.27
N HIS A 184 10.84 -10.41 -8.68
CA HIS A 184 11.25 -9.70 -7.47
C HIS A 184 10.78 -10.38 -6.17
N LEU A 185 10.01 -11.47 -6.24
CA LEU A 185 9.56 -12.24 -5.08
C LEU A 185 10.50 -13.39 -4.72
N VAL A 186 10.60 -13.67 -3.43
CA VAL A 186 11.11 -14.97 -2.96
C VAL A 186 10.07 -16.06 -3.21
N PRO A 187 10.45 -17.34 -3.26
CA PRO A 187 9.49 -18.44 -3.25
C PRO A 187 8.50 -18.31 -2.09
N GLY A 188 7.20 -18.33 -2.38
CA GLY A 188 6.13 -18.12 -1.39
C GLY A 188 5.98 -16.69 -0.89
N GLY A 189 6.63 -15.72 -1.55
CA GLY A 189 6.44 -14.30 -1.28
C GLY A 189 5.02 -13.85 -1.60
N LYS A 190 4.57 -12.76 -1.01
CA LYS A 190 3.19 -12.28 -1.05
C LYS A 190 3.08 -10.93 -1.74
N ILE A 191 1.97 -10.70 -2.46
CA ILE A 191 1.67 -9.40 -3.07
C ILE A 191 0.34 -8.89 -2.53
N PHE A 192 0.29 -7.62 -2.19
CA PHE A 192 -0.94 -6.95 -1.80
C PHE A 192 -1.12 -5.62 -2.54
N PHE A 193 -2.23 -5.48 -3.24
CA PHE A 193 -2.65 -4.20 -3.81
C PHE A 193 -3.92 -3.69 -3.11
N GLY A 194 -3.89 -2.41 -2.73
CA GLY A 194 -5.05 -1.65 -2.30
C GLY A 194 -5.36 -0.58 -3.35
N LEU A 195 -6.27 -0.88 -4.27
CA LEU A 195 -6.58 -0.01 -5.40
C LEU A 195 -7.44 1.19 -5.00
N ASN A 196 -7.30 2.29 -5.73
CA ASN A 196 -8.22 3.41 -5.65
C ASN A 196 -9.48 3.12 -6.47
N PRO A 197 -10.66 3.64 -6.02
CA PRO A 197 -11.89 3.45 -6.79
C PRO A 197 -11.85 4.17 -8.13
N LEU A 198 -12.58 3.64 -9.09
CA LEU A 198 -12.92 4.28 -10.35
C LEU A 198 -13.94 5.42 -10.11
N TYR A 199 -14.18 6.25 -11.12
CA TYR A 199 -15.29 7.21 -11.09
C TYR A 199 -16.66 6.55 -10.94
N SER A 200 -16.82 5.30 -11.44
CA SER A 200 -18.00 4.46 -11.25
C SER A 200 -18.19 3.98 -9.80
N GLY A 201 -17.15 4.09 -8.96
CA GLY A 201 -17.13 3.52 -7.62
C GLY A 201 -16.56 2.10 -7.57
N ASP A 202 -16.32 1.47 -8.71
CA ASP A 202 -15.64 0.18 -8.82
C ASP A 202 -14.11 0.34 -8.71
N TYR A 203 -13.39 -0.75 -8.53
CA TYR A 203 -11.93 -0.73 -8.38
C TYR A 203 -11.19 -1.27 -9.61
N TYR A 204 -11.85 -2.11 -10.39
CA TYR A 204 -11.36 -2.79 -11.59
C TYR A 204 -12.54 -3.21 -12.46
N THR A 205 -12.28 -3.58 -13.72
CA THR A 205 -13.26 -4.18 -14.60
C THR A 205 -13.46 -5.67 -14.28
N PRO A 206 -14.56 -6.32 -14.76
CA PRO A 206 -14.75 -7.75 -14.61
C PRO A 206 -13.57 -8.57 -15.16
N GLU A 207 -13.04 -8.20 -16.31
CA GLU A 207 -11.92 -8.89 -16.97
C GLU A 207 -10.63 -8.81 -16.13
N LEU A 208 -10.35 -7.66 -15.53
CA LEU A 208 -9.22 -7.50 -14.61
C LEU A 208 -9.41 -8.32 -13.33
N ARG A 209 -10.65 -8.38 -12.82
CA ARG A 209 -10.95 -9.22 -11.68
C ARG A 209 -10.67 -10.69 -11.96
N ASP A 210 -11.09 -11.16 -13.13
CA ASP A 210 -10.91 -12.55 -13.54
C ASP A 210 -9.41 -12.85 -13.78
N LEU A 211 -8.66 -11.91 -14.34
CA LEU A 211 -7.20 -12.01 -14.42
C LEU A 211 -6.56 -12.17 -13.03
N PHE A 212 -6.88 -11.31 -12.07
CA PHE A 212 -6.30 -11.41 -10.74
C PHE A 212 -6.62 -12.75 -10.07
N ILE A 213 -7.85 -13.22 -10.20
CA ILE A 213 -8.27 -14.54 -9.67
C ILE A 213 -7.52 -15.67 -10.36
N SER A 214 -7.38 -15.64 -11.70
CA SER A 214 -6.65 -16.68 -12.45
C SER A 214 -5.17 -16.72 -12.07
N ARG A 215 -4.60 -15.59 -11.67
CA ARG A 215 -3.23 -15.48 -11.15
C ARG A 215 -3.09 -15.82 -9.66
N GLY A 216 -4.16 -16.28 -8.99
CA GLY A 216 -4.16 -16.79 -7.62
C GLY A 216 -4.54 -15.78 -6.54
N ALA A 217 -5.12 -14.63 -6.90
CA ALA A 217 -5.51 -13.63 -5.92
C ALA A 217 -6.85 -13.94 -5.22
N ASP A 218 -6.92 -13.62 -3.92
CA ASP A 218 -8.18 -13.30 -3.23
C ASP A 218 -8.54 -11.84 -3.50
N VAL A 219 -9.69 -11.63 -4.14
CA VAL A 219 -10.12 -10.31 -4.62
C VAL A 219 -11.35 -9.85 -3.87
N GLU A 220 -11.17 -8.86 -2.98
CA GLU A 220 -12.23 -8.30 -2.14
C GLU A 220 -12.28 -6.77 -2.29
N ARG A 221 -13.14 -6.24 -3.15
CA ARG A 221 -13.27 -4.80 -3.44
C ARG A 221 -11.91 -4.18 -3.82
N GLU A 222 -11.45 -3.17 -3.03
CA GLU A 222 -10.15 -2.52 -3.23
C GLU A 222 -8.94 -3.42 -3.01
N ARG A 223 -9.12 -4.59 -2.42
CA ARG A 223 -8.04 -5.49 -1.97
C ARG A 223 -7.83 -6.61 -2.97
N ILE A 224 -6.62 -6.73 -3.46
CA ILE A 224 -6.16 -7.84 -4.30
C ILE A 224 -4.96 -8.46 -3.57
N PHE A 225 -5.10 -9.72 -3.15
CA PHE A 225 -4.11 -10.35 -2.30
C PHE A 225 -3.67 -11.71 -2.86
N PHE A 226 -2.42 -11.81 -3.23
CA PHE A 226 -1.74 -13.04 -3.63
C PHE A 226 -1.00 -13.61 -2.42
N GLU A 227 -1.67 -14.47 -1.65
CA GLU A 227 -1.12 -15.00 -0.40
C GLU A 227 -0.02 -16.05 -0.61
N ASN A 228 -0.07 -16.77 -1.71
CA ASN A 228 0.86 -17.87 -2.04
C ASN A 228 1.75 -17.53 -3.25
N GLY A 229 1.96 -16.25 -3.53
CA GLY A 229 2.61 -15.80 -4.76
C GLY A 229 1.66 -15.81 -5.96
N LEU A 230 2.24 -15.73 -7.14
CA LEU A 230 1.51 -15.69 -8.41
C LEU A 230 1.48 -17.09 -9.03
N SER A 231 0.38 -17.40 -9.71
CA SER A 231 0.20 -18.61 -10.53
C SER A 231 0.18 -18.24 -12.01
N PHE A 232 0.98 -18.91 -12.84
CA PHE A 232 1.04 -18.71 -14.30
C PHE A 232 0.76 -20.00 -15.05
#